data_1c8ee38b130ab010b3f4305387fcb262
#
_entry.id   1c8ee38b130ab010b3f4305387fcb262
#
_cell.length_a   1.000
_cell.length_b   1.000
_cell.length_c   1.000
_cell.angle_alpha   90.00
_cell.angle_beta   90.00
_cell.angle_gamma   90.00
#
_symmetry.space_group_name_H-M   'P 1'
#
loop_
_entity.id
_entity.type
_entity.pdbx_description
1 polymer ?
#
loop_
_entity_poly.entity_id
_entity_poly.type
_entity_poly.pdbx_seq_one_letter_code
_entity_poly.pdbx_strand_id
1 'polypeptide(L)'
;MLRALLTALILSSATLPAFAQAALPLPAGDIPALRIQGSNTINAQLGPALVEGLMRQQGLQSVQTLPGNTLNEQRVVGTTAAGQPVRVEIAAHGSGTGFTALKAGNADIAASSRPIKDQEAKDLASLGDLKSAASEQTIAIDGVAVILHPGNPLRQLDTLQLARIFSGEVRNWSEVGGNPGAIHLYVRDEKSGTYETFKDLVLTKYGKSLLGSAARFESSEQLSDEVSKDINGIGFIGLPSVRRAKAVAIADGDSRPMLPTISLIATEDYPLSRRLYFYVPTSTPQRWAQALVRFAQSAEGQAIVAQSGFVAQ
;
A
#
# COMPACT_ATOMS: atom_id res chain seq x y z
N MET A 1 -57.15 4.46 50.49
CA MET A 1 -57.09 5.22 49.22
C MET A 1 -55.70 5.71 49.01
N LEU A 2 -54.89 4.95 48.20
CA LEU A 2 -53.48 5.26 47.91
C LEU A 2 -53.39 5.67 46.44
N ARG A 3 -53.05 6.93 46.16
CA ARG A 3 -52.83 7.44 44.79
C ARG A 3 -51.39 7.25 44.43
N ALA A 4 -51.15 6.41 43.47
CA ALA A 4 -49.82 6.26 42.82
C ALA A 4 -49.67 7.37 41.78
N LEU A 5 -48.64 8.23 41.93
CA LEU A 5 -48.16 9.14 40.89
C LEU A 5 -47.20 8.38 39.96
N LEU A 6 -47.61 8.23 38.70
CA LEU A 6 -46.70 7.81 37.63
C LEU A 6 -45.97 9.06 37.11
N THR A 7 -44.66 9.13 37.32
CA THR A 7 -43.81 10.15 36.72
C THR A 7 -43.30 9.60 35.40
N ALA A 8 -43.77 10.13 34.27
CA ALA A 8 -43.28 9.79 32.95
C ALA A 8 -41.94 10.50 32.69
N LEU A 9 -40.87 9.72 32.56
CA LEU A 9 -39.55 10.21 32.16
C LEU A 9 -39.50 10.36 30.63
N ILE A 10 -39.59 11.60 30.15
CA ILE A 10 -39.42 11.92 28.72
C ILE A 10 -37.94 11.89 28.43
N LEU A 11 -37.43 10.82 27.78
CA LEU A 11 -36.10 10.80 27.18
C LEU A 11 -36.11 11.69 25.93
N SER A 12 -35.56 12.89 26.07
CA SER A 12 -35.26 13.76 24.93
C SER A 12 -34.03 13.21 24.21
N SER A 13 -34.22 12.57 23.07
CA SER A 13 -33.14 12.19 22.17
C SER A 13 -32.59 13.44 21.49
N ALA A 14 -31.48 13.98 22.03
CA ALA A 14 -30.73 15.03 21.38
C ALA A 14 -30.07 14.44 20.12
N THR A 15 -30.65 14.70 18.96
CA THR A 15 -29.98 14.47 17.65
C THR A 15 -28.84 15.47 17.55
N LEU A 16 -27.60 14.98 17.70
CA LEU A 16 -26.42 15.77 17.37
C LEU A 16 -26.50 16.17 15.89
N PRO A 17 -26.29 17.46 15.54
CA PRO A 17 -26.26 17.87 14.14
C PRO A 17 -25.11 17.11 13.44
N ALA A 18 -25.44 16.33 12.42
CA ALA A 18 -24.45 15.82 11.49
C ALA A 18 -23.79 17.07 10.86
N PHE A 19 -22.53 17.33 11.19
CA PHE A 19 -21.77 18.36 10.49
C PHE A 19 -21.74 17.98 9.01
N ALA A 20 -22.52 18.66 8.20
CA ALA A 20 -22.49 18.49 6.76
C ALA A 20 -21.05 18.77 6.29
N GLN A 21 -20.36 17.74 5.86
CA GLN A 21 -19.00 17.86 5.34
C GLN A 21 -19.08 18.76 4.11
N ALA A 22 -18.34 19.88 4.14
CA ALA A 22 -18.39 20.85 3.05
C ALA A 22 -18.03 20.15 1.74
N ALA A 23 -18.86 20.31 0.71
CA ALA A 23 -18.65 19.73 -0.61
C ALA A 23 -17.25 20.04 -1.15
N LEU A 24 -16.60 19.05 -1.75
CA LEU A 24 -15.30 19.24 -2.36
C LEU A 24 -15.43 20.12 -3.64
N PRO A 25 -14.42 20.94 -3.94
CA PRO A 25 -14.46 21.78 -5.13
C PRO A 25 -14.51 20.90 -6.38
N LEU A 26 -15.38 21.24 -7.30
CA LEU A 26 -15.43 20.57 -8.59
C LEU A 26 -14.29 21.12 -9.49
N PRO A 27 -13.59 20.24 -10.23
CA PRO A 27 -12.55 20.67 -11.14
C PRO A 27 -13.14 21.50 -12.30
N ALA A 28 -12.36 22.45 -12.79
CA ALA A 28 -12.74 23.23 -13.96
C ALA A 28 -12.32 22.48 -15.23
N GLY A 29 -13.24 22.33 -16.18
CA GLY A 29 -12.96 21.68 -17.46
C GLY A 29 -12.47 20.21 -17.31
N ASP A 30 -11.47 19.84 -18.10
CA ASP A 30 -10.90 18.49 -18.13
C ASP A 30 -9.70 18.28 -17.17
N ILE A 31 -9.64 19.07 -16.08
CA ILE A 31 -8.58 18.93 -15.07
C ILE A 31 -8.99 17.83 -14.09
N PRO A 32 -8.09 16.89 -13.71
CA PRO A 32 -8.40 15.91 -12.66
C PRO A 32 -8.58 16.60 -11.30
N ALA A 33 -9.53 16.11 -10.51
CA ALA A 33 -9.77 16.59 -9.15
C ALA A 33 -8.59 16.24 -8.19
N LEU A 34 -7.89 15.15 -8.49
CA LEU A 34 -6.75 14.66 -7.71
C LEU A 34 -5.86 13.81 -8.61
N ARG A 35 -4.54 13.87 -8.36
CA ARG A 35 -3.52 13.01 -8.98
C ARG A 35 -2.75 12.29 -7.89
N ILE A 36 -2.77 10.95 -7.92
CA ILE A 36 -2.07 10.09 -6.97
C ILE A 36 -1.02 9.30 -7.74
N GLN A 37 0.24 9.40 -7.34
CA GLN A 37 1.30 8.63 -7.97
C GLN A 37 2.14 7.88 -6.93
N GLY A 38 2.73 6.75 -7.33
CA GLY A 38 3.72 6.07 -6.51
C GLY A 38 3.51 4.57 -6.38
N SER A 39 3.40 4.12 -5.15
CA SER A 39 3.45 2.71 -4.77
C SER A 39 2.48 1.82 -5.55
N ASN A 40 3.01 0.81 -6.25
CA ASN A 40 2.19 -0.24 -6.86
C ASN A 40 1.43 -1.04 -5.79
N THR A 41 2.01 -1.29 -4.62
CA THR A 41 1.33 -1.97 -3.51
C THR A 41 0.02 -1.28 -3.13
N ILE A 42 0.01 0.06 -3.11
CA ILE A 42 -1.17 0.86 -2.74
C ILE A 42 -2.05 1.08 -3.97
N ASN A 43 -1.47 1.60 -5.04
CA ASN A 43 -2.22 2.18 -6.15
C ASN A 43 -2.74 1.14 -7.16
N ALA A 44 -2.31 -0.13 -7.08
CA ALA A 44 -2.87 -1.16 -7.95
C ALA A 44 -4.35 -1.48 -7.62
N GLN A 45 -4.72 -1.48 -6.34
CA GLN A 45 -6.06 -1.84 -5.89
C GLN A 45 -6.60 -0.94 -4.77
N LEU A 46 -5.86 -0.74 -3.65
CA LEU A 46 -6.33 0.01 -2.50
C LEU A 46 -6.59 1.49 -2.82
N GLY A 47 -5.69 2.14 -3.53
CA GLY A 47 -5.83 3.55 -3.92
C GLY A 47 -7.13 3.83 -4.67
N PRO A 48 -7.40 3.11 -5.78
CA PRO A 48 -8.68 3.22 -6.49
C PRO A 48 -9.90 2.96 -5.59
N ALA A 49 -9.87 1.92 -4.76
CA ALA A 49 -10.98 1.58 -3.87
C ALA A 49 -11.27 2.68 -2.84
N LEU A 50 -10.24 3.29 -2.25
CA LEU A 50 -10.39 4.43 -1.34
C LEU A 50 -10.95 5.67 -2.06
N VAL A 51 -10.50 5.93 -3.29
CA VAL A 51 -11.04 7.05 -4.10
C VAL A 51 -12.50 6.81 -4.46
N GLU A 52 -12.87 5.59 -4.87
CA GLU A 52 -14.27 5.24 -5.12
C GLU A 52 -15.14 5.45 -3.87
N GLY A 53 -14.67 4.99 -2.71
CA GLY A 53 -15.36 5.20 -1.43
C GLY A 53 -15.58 6.68 -1.12
N LEU A 54 -14.51 7.50 -1.22
CA LEU A 54 -14.62 8.95 -1.04
C LEU A 54 -15.60 9.58 -2.01
N MET A 55 -15.55 9.23 -3.31
CA MET A 55 -16.46 9.78 -4.31
C MET A 55 -17.92 9.44 -3.98
N ARG A 56 -18.21 8.20 -3.58
CA ARG A 56 -19.58 7.80 -3.14
C ARG A 56 -20.00 8.57 -1.89
N GLN A 57 -19.13 8.73 -0.91
CA GLN A 57 -19.39 9.54 0.29
C GLN A 57 -19.71 11.01 -0.06
N GLN A 58 -19.08 11.55 -1.12
CA GLN A 58 -19.36 12.89 -1.62
C GLN A 58 -20.66 12.97 -2.48
N GLY A 59 -21.40 11.88 -2.61
CA GLY A 59 -22.65 11.83 -3.38
C GLY A 59 -22.47 11.74 -4.91
N LEU A 60 -21.28 11.40 -5.39
CA LEU A 60 -21.04 11.17 -6.80
C LEU A 60 -21.70 9.83 -7.24
N GLN A 61 -22.27 9.86 -8.44
CA GLN A 61 -22.96 8.73 -9.07
C GLN A 61 -22.08 8.06 -10.11
N SER A 62 -22.44 6.82 -10.52
CA SER A 62 -21.75 6.07 -11.56
C SER A 62 -20.24 5.96 -11.32
N VAL A 63 -19.84 5.83 -10.04
CA VAL A 63 -18.42 5.76 -9.64
C VAL A 63 -17.83 4.43 -10.09
N GLN A 64 -16.77 4.48 -10.90
CA GLN A 64 -16.07 3.30 -11.42
C GLN A 64 -14.60 3.58 -11.68
N THR A 65 -13.79 2.53 -11.58
CA THR A 65 -12.36 2.54 -11.96
C THR A 65 -12.21 2.06 -13.39
N LEU A 66 -11.49 2.81 -14.20
CA LEU A 66 -11.18 2.54 -15.61
C LEU A 66 -9.66 2.45 -15.81
N PRO A 67 -9.18 1.67 -16.79
CA PRO A 67 -7.77 1.72 -17.19
C PRO A 67 -7.31 3.14 -17.53
N GLY A 68 -6.05 3.45 -17.19
CA GLY A 68 -5.37 4.67 -17.60
C GLY A 68 -4.82 4.58 -19.02
N ASN A 69 -3.89 5.47 -19.35
CA ASN A 69 -3.29 5.53 -20.68
C ASN A 69 -2.18 4.51 -20.88
N THR A 70 -1.53 4.11 -19.82
CA THR A 70 -0.44 3.12 -19.83
C THR A 70 -0.68 2.01 -18.81
N LEU A 71 0.12 0.96 -18.88
CA LEU A 71 0.10 -0.11 -17.88
C LEU A 71 0.37 0.44 -16.48
N ASN A 72 -0.29 -0.10 -15.46
CA ASN A 72 -0.23 0.34 -14.06
C ASN A 72 -0.75 1.77 -13.83
N GLU A 73 -1.53 2.31 -14.75
CA GLU A 73 -2.30 3.54 -14.58
C GLU A 73 -3.80 3.26 -14.59
N GLN A 74 -4.53 4.03 -13.79
CA GLN A 74 -5.98 3.95 -13.65
C GLN A 74 -6.56 5.34 -13.46
N ARG A 75 -7.86 5.48 -13.75
CA ARG A 75 -8.64 6.66 -13.43
C ARG A 75 -9.94 6.24 -12.76
N VAL A 76 -10.25 6.87 -11.64
CA VAL A 76 -11.56 6.74 -11.02
C VAL A 76 -12.41 7.90 -11.48
N VAL A 77 -13.57 7.57 -12.03
CA VAL A 77 -14.51 8.56 -12.56
C VAL A 77 -15.85 8.46 -11.84
N GLY A 78 -16.54 9.58 -11.71
CA GLY A 78 -17.90 9.66 -11.19
C GLY A 78 -18.57 10.92 -11.74
N THR A 79 -19.88 11.07 -11.53
CA THR A 79 -20.65 12.22 -11.97
C THR A 79 -21.39 12.85 -10.81
N THR A 80 -21.49 14.18 -10.76
CA THR A 80 -22.37 14.87 -9.83
C THR A 80 -23.84 14.66 -10.21
N ALA A 81 -24.78 15.00 -9.33
CA ALA A 81 -26.20 14.97 -9.64
C ALA A 81 -26.58 15.85 -10.84
N ALA A 82 -25.80 16.90 -11.12
CA ALA A 82 -25.96 17.76 -12.30
C ALA A 82 -25.30 17.20 -13.58
N GLY A 83 -24.74 15.96 -13.54
CA GLY A 83 -24.09 15.32 -14.67
C GLY A 83 -22.66 15.78 -14.93
N GLN A 84 -22.06 16.62 -14.08
CA GLN A 84 -20.69 17.07 -14.25
C GLN A 84 -19.71 15.93 -13.92
N PRO A 85 -18.76 15.57 -14.81
CA PRO A 85 -17.78 14.52 -14.54
C PRO A 85 -16.72 14.97 -13.52
N VAL A 86 -16.31 14.04 -12.67
CA VAL A 86 -15.19 14.18 -11.75
C VAL A 86 -14.24 13.02 -11.99
N ARG A 87 -12.94 13.31 -12.10
CA ARG A 87 -11.90 12.32 -12.40
C ARG A 87 -10.75 12.44 -11.41
N VAL A 88 -10.27 11.28 -10.93
CA VAL A 88 -9.00 11.14 -10.19
C VAL A 88 -8.07 10.25 -11.02
N GLU A 89 -6.84 10.68 -11.19
CA GLU A 89 -5.80 9.93 -11.90
C GLU A 89 -4.88 9.23 -10.89
N ILE A 90 -4.58 7.96 -11.16
CA ILE A 90 -3.78 7.11 -10.28
C ILE A 90 -2.72 6.39 -11.10
N ALA A 91 -1.44 6.53 -10.71
CA ALA A 91 -0.32 5.82 -11.31
C ALA A 91 0.43 4.98 -10.26
N ALA A 92 0.74 3.73 -10.61
CA ALA A 92 1.25 2.69 -9.70
C ALA A 92 2.68 2.24 -10.10
N HIS A 93 3.59 3.18 -10.40
CA HIS A 93 4.93 2.95 -10.94
C HIS A 93 6.04 2.80 -9.89
N GLY A 94 5.69 2.70 -8.60
CA GLY A 94 6.60 2.53 -7.48
C GLY A 94 6.73 3.78 -6.60
N SER A 95 7.03 3.59 -5.31
CA SER A 95 7.04 4.67 -4.29
C SER A 95 7.92 5.86 -4.67
N GLY A 96 9.09 5.60 -5.27
CA GLY A 96 10.00 6.66 -5.71
C GLY A 96 9.42 7.57 -6.78
N THR A 97 8.53 7.06 -7.65
CA THR A 97 7.89 7.89 -8.70
C THR A 97 6.91 8.90 -8.12
N GLY A 98 6.25 8.57 -7.00
CA GLY A 98 5.35 9.47 -6.30
C GLY A 98 6.08 10.74 -5.83
N PHE A 99 7.25 10.59 -5.20
CA PHE A 99 8.07 11.72 -4.75
C PHE A 99 8.61 12.54 -5.93
N THR A 100 9.03 11.87 -7.00
CA THR A 100 9.46 12.56 -8.23
C THR A 100 8.32 13.37 -8.84
N ALA A 101 7.11 12.81 -8.87
CA ALA A 101 5.93 13.48 -9.41
C ALA A 101 5.47 14.67 -8.54
N LEU A 102 5.54 14.56 -7.20
CA LEU A 102 5.33 15.71 -6.31
C LEU A 102 6.31 16.84 -6.63
N LYS A 103 7.60 16.55 -6.79
CA LYS A 103 8.64 17.53 -7.14
C LYS A 103 8.35 18.23 -8.45
N ALA A 104 7.83 17.50 -9.43
CA ALA A 104 7.50 18.02 -10.75
C ALA A 104 6.12 18.72 -10.82
N GLY A 105 5.34 18.74 -9.72
CA GLY A 105 3.97 19.27 -9.73
C GLY A 105 2.96 18.38 -10.50
N ASN A 106 3.30 17.12 -10.77
CA ASN A 106 2.48 16.16 -11.51
C ASN A 106 1.67 15.22 -10.60
N ALA A 107 1.78 15.35 -9.29
CA ALA A 107 0.99 14.64 -8.29
C ALA A 107 0.59 15.59 -7.16
N ASP A 108 -0.52 15.26 -6.52
CA ASP A 108 -1.05 15.93 -5.33
C ASP A 108 -0.83 15.06 -4.08
N ILE A 109 -0.70 13.74 -4.28
CA ILE A 109 -0.34 12.74 -3.26
C ILE A 109 0.75 11.84 -3.81
N ALA A 110 1.81 11.61 -3.02
CA ALA A 110 2.70 10.48 -3.23
C ALA A 110 2.27 9.30 -2.34
N ALA A 111 1.87 8.19 -2.97
CA ALA A 111 1.61 6.93 -2.29
C ALA A 111 2.94 6.18 -2.10
N SER A 112 3.25 5.76 -0.87
CA SER A 112 4.52 5.08 -0.58
C SER A 112 4.35 3.89 0.35
N SER A 113 5.00 2.79 0.02
CA SER A 113 5.06 1.58 0.85
C SER A 113 6.38 1.47 1.64
N ARG A 114 7.00 2.60 1.91
CA ARG A 114 8.15 2.83 2.80
C ARG A 114 8.15 4.28 3.29
N PRO A 115 8.84 4.61 4.36
CA PRO A 115 9.08 6.00 4.73
C PRO A 115 9.78 6.78 3.61
N ILE A 116 9.56 8.10 3.58
CA ILE A 116 10.32 9.02 2.71
C ILE A 116 11.81 9.00 3.10
N LYS A 117 12.71 8.96 2.11
CA LYS A 117 14.15 9.04 2.35
C LYS A 117 14.57 10.47 2.71
N ASP A 118 15.67 10.59 3.46
CA ASP A 118 16.22 11.90 3.85
C ASP A 118 16.52 12.80 2.65
N GLN A 119 17.05 12.23 1.57
CA GLN A 119 17.32 12.98 0.35
C GLN A 119 16.04 13.42 -0.36
N GLU A 120 15.01 12.54 -0.43
CA GLU A 120 13.71 12.89 -1.02
C GLU A 120 13.05 14.02 -0.21
N ALA A 121 13.09 13.96 1.13
CA ALA A 121 12.55 15.01 2.00
C ALA A 121 13.28 16.35 1.79
N LYS A 122 14.61 16.35 1.67
CA LYS A 122 15.40 17.55 1.36
C LYS A 122 15.04 18.12 -0.02
N ASP A 123 14.94 17.27 -1.01
CA ASP A 123 14.61 17.65 -2.39
C ASP A 123 13.19 18.24 -2.54
N LEU A 124 12.31 17.93 -1.61
CA LEU A 124 10.91 18.35 -1.56
C LEU A 124 10.62 19.40 -0.49
N ALA A 125 11.63 19.97 0.15
CA ALA A 125 11.48 20.93 1.26
C ALA A 125 10.61 22.15 0.91
N SER A 126 10.55 22.56 -0.36
CA SER A 126 9.65 23.62 -0.83
C SER A 126 8.16 23.29 -0.71
N LEU A 127 7.82 22.00 -0.60
CA LEU A 127 6.44 21.51 -0.44
C LEU A 127 6.01 21.42 1.04
N GLY A 128 6.89 21.79 1.96
CA GLY A 128 6.72 21.66 3.41
C GLY A 128 7.56 20.52 3.99
N ASP A 129 7.46 20.32 5.31
CA ASP A 129 8.13 19.19 5.97
C ASP A 129 7.34 17.90 5.72
N LEU A 130 7.78 17.11 4.74
CA LEU A 130 7.13 15.85 4.37
C LEU A 130 7.33 14.73 5.41
N LYS A 131 8.17 14.93 6.43
CA LYS A 131 8.28 14.01 7.57
C LYS A 131 7.38 14.38 8.74
N SER A 132 6.71 15.52 8.66
CA SER A 132 5.77 15.94 9.69
C SER A 132 4.52 15.07 9.73
N ALA A 133 3.90 14.95 10.91
CA ALA A 133 2.61 14.27 11.07
C ALA A 133 1.47 14.87 10.23
N ALA A 134 1.61 16.11 9.76
CA ALA A 134 0.64 16.74 8.85
C ALA A 134 0.77 16.25 7.41
N SER A 135 1.94 15.78 7.00
CA SER A 135 2.25 15.36 5.63
C SER A 135 2.37 13.85 5.48
N GLU A 136 3.05 13.17 6.41
CA GLU A 136 3.24 11.72 6.43
C GLU A 136 2.03 11.03 7.07
N GLN A 137 1.11 10.56 6.24
CA GLN A 137 -0.14 9.98 6.69
C GLN A 137 -0.12 8.46 6.53
N THR A 138 -0.01 7.73 7.64
CA THR A 138 -0.19 6.26 7.61
C THR A 138 -1.64 5.94 7.25
N ILE A 139 -1.86 5.01 6.31
CA ILE A 139 -3.19 4.61 5.85
C ILE A 139 -3.48 3.14 6.07
N ALA A 140 -2.46 2.30 6.21
CA ALA A 140 -2.58 0.85 6.42
C ALA A 140 -1.24 0.27 6.91
N ILE A 141 -1.27 -0.97 7.38
CA ILE A 141 -0.07 -1.78 7.64
C ILE A 141 -0.09 -2.98 6.68
N ASP A 142 1.09 -3.38 6.21
CA ASP A 142 1.30 -4.46 5.25
C ASP A 142 2.48 -5.35 5.69
N GLY A 143 2.52 -6.58 5.23
CA GLY A 143 3.68 -7.47 5.36
C GLY A 143 4.30 -7.75 4.00
N VAL A 144 5.63 -7.63 3.90
CA VAL A 144 6.35 -8.11 2.72
C VAL A 144 6.44 -9.63 2.79
N ALA A 145 5.58 -10.30 2.04
CA ALA A 145 5.57 -11.76 1.95
C ALA A 145 6.70 -12.24 1.03
N VAL A 146 7.51 -13.17 1.51
CA VAL A 146 8.42 -13.96 0.67
C VAL A 146 7.63 -15.11 0.10
N ILE A 147 7.67 -15.26 -1.23
CA ILE A 147 6.83 -16.20 -1.97
C ILE A 147 7.66 -17.20 -2.77
N LEU A 148 7.14 -18.42 -2.82
CA LEU A 148 7.66 -19.54 -3.59
C LEU A 148 6.56 -20.12 -4.48
N HIS A 149 6.95 -20.97 -5.43
CA HIS A 149 6.00 -21.83 -6.13
C HIS A 149 5.23 -22.73 -5.14
N PRO A 150 3.93 -22.96 -5.32
CA PRO A 150 3.12 -23.77 -4.40
C PRO A 150 3.68 -25.19 -4.16
N GLY A 151 4.31 -25.79 -5.15
CA GLY A 151 4.93 -27.13 -5.08
C GLY A 151 6.33 -27.17 -4.46
N ASN A 152 6.95 -26.02 -4.14
CA ASN A 152 8.24 -26.00 -3.44
C ASN A 152 8.06 -26.51 -2.00
N PRO A 153 8.85 -27.50 -1.50
CA PRO A 153 8.63 -28.11 -0.16
C PRO A 153 8.97 -27.18 1.01
N LEU A 154 9.79 -26.13 0.81
CA LEU A 154 10.18 -25.23 1.88
C LEU A 154 8.96 -24.51 2.49
N ARG A 155 8.95 -24.42 3.81
CA ARG A 155 7.89 -23.77 4.58
C ARG A 155 8.34 -22.53 5.33
N GLN A 156 9.65 -22.39 5.50
CA GLN A 156 10.28 -21.29 6.24
C GLN A 156 11.67 -20.99 5.72
N LEU A 157 12.10 -19.75 5.91
CA LEU A 157 13.47 -19.26 5.74
C LEU A 157 13.78 -18.26 6.86
N ASP A 158 15.04 -18.00 7.12
CA ASP A 158 15.44 -16.89 7.99
C ASP A 158 15.96 -15.69 7.15
N THR A 159 16.06 -14.52 7.79
CA THR A 159 16.50 -13.28 7.12
C THR A 159 17.93 -13.37 6.58
N LEU A 160 18.83 -14.15 7.22
CA LEU A 160 20.20 -14.38 6.71
C LEU A 160 20.17 -15.28 5.48
N GLN A 161 19.38 -16.36 5.50
CA GLN A 161 19.20 -17.22 4.30
C GLN A 161 18.64 -16.40 3.12
N LEU A 162 17.64 -15.54 3.37
CA LEU A 162 17.11 -14.63 2.36
C LEU A 162 18.22 -13.71 1.80
N ALA A 163 19.02 -13.10 2.67
CA ALA A 163 20.10 -12.23 2.25
C ALA A 163 21.12 -12.97 1.36
N ARG A 164 21.48 -14.22 1.71
CA ARG A 164 22.40 -15.06 0.94
C ARG A 164 21.79 -15.53 -0.38
N ILE A 165 20.52 -15.86 -0.42
CA ILE A 165 19.79 -16.23 -1.63
C ILE A 165 19.75 -15.03 -2.60
N PHE A 166 19.25 -13.89 -2.14
CA PHE A 166 19.06 -12.73 -3.00
C PHE A 166 20.37 -12.03 -3.40
N SER A 167 21.47 -12.26 -2.68
CA SER A 167 22.82 -11.84 -3.12
C SER A 167 23.48 -12.82 -4.08
N GLY A 168 22.91 -14.02 -4.28
CA GLY A 168 23.49 -15.05 -5.14
C GLY A 168 24.64 -15.85 -4.52
N GLU A 169 24.82 -15.77 -3.19
CA GLU A 169 25.74 -16.67 -2.47
C GLU A 169 25.18 -18.08 -2.36
N VAL A 170 23.87 -18.20 -2.12
CA VAL A 170 23.13 -19.47 -2.20
C VAL A 170 22.42 -19.51 -3.55
N ARG A 171 22.71 -20.52 -4.35
CA ARG A 171 22.21 -20.66 -5.73
C ARG A 171 21.41 -21.93 -5.98
N ASN A 172 21.40 -22.83 -5.03
CA ASN A 172 20.66 -24.11 -5.12
C ASN A 172 19.80 -24.30 -3.90
N TRP A 173 18.57 -24.75 -4.10
CA TRP A 173 17.62 -24.98 -3.01
C TRP A 173 18.10 -26.01 -2.00
N SER A 174 18.94 -27.00 -2.41
CA SER A 174 19.52 -27.98 -1.47
C SER A 174 20.42 -27.36 -0.41
N GLU A 175 20.98 -26.17 -0.64
CA GLU A 175 21.83 -25.46 0.33
C GLU A 175 21.02 -24.88 1.52
N VAL A 176 19.69 -24.80 1.38
CA VAL A 176 18.77 -24.31 2.41
C VAL A 176 17.68 -25.31 2.77
N GLY A 177 17.94 -26.61 2.47
CA GLY A 177 17.05 -27.71 2.89
C GLY A 177 15.87 -27.98 1.92
N GLY A 178 15.89 -27.40 0.73
CA GLY A 178 14.94 -27.69 -0.34
C GLY A 178 15.40 -28.85 -1.25
N ASN A 179 14.55 -29.18 -2.23
CA ASN A 179 14.92 -30.13 -3.29
C ASN A 179 16.02 -29.50 -4.19
N PRO A 180 16.96 -30.33 -4.73
CA PRO A 180 17.96 -29.82 -5.65
C PRO A 180 17.34 -29.08 -6.85
N GLY A 181 17.83 -27.86 -7.12
CA GLY A 181 17.37 -27.00 -8.21
C GLY A 181 18.00 -25.62 -8.12
N ALA A 182 18.29 -25.00 -9.27
CA ALA A 182 18.83 -23.64 -9.32
C ALA A 182 17.75 -22.64 -8.82
N ILE A 183 18.16 -21.67 -8.02
CA ILE A 183 17.23 -20.63 -7.52
C ILE A 183 17.07 -19.52 -8.56
N HIS A 184 15.83 -19.18 -8.91
CA HIS A 184 15.51 -18.07 -9.81
C HIS A 184 14.90 -16.91 -9.02
N LEU A 185 15.51 -15.73 -9.13
CA LEU A 185 15.12 -14.55 -8.34
C LEU A 185 14.16 -13.65 -9.12
N TYR A 186 12.98 -13.41 -8.53
CA TYR A 186 11.94 -12.53 -9.04
C TYR A 186 11.79 -11.35 -8.07
N VAL A 187 12.13 -10.14 -8.50
CA VAL A 187 12.18 -8.98 -7.63
C VAL A 187 11.41 -7.80 -8.21
N ARG A 188 11.09 -6.86 -7.37
CA ARG A 188 10.52 -5.59 -7.80
C ARG A 188 11.61 -4.69 -8.38
N ASP A 189 11.21 -3.74 -9.21
CA ASP A 189 12.11 -2.74 -9.79
C ASP A 189 12.70 -1.78 -8.74
N GLU A 190 13.65 -0.95 -9.15
CA GLU A 190 14.40 -0.06 -8.24
C GLU A 190 13.56 1.11 -7.68
N LYS A 191 12.44 1.46 -8.32
CA LYS A 191 11.53 2.50 -7.85
C LYS A 191 10.53 1.98 -6.83
N SER A 192 10.48 0.65 -6.65
CA SER A 192 9.53 -0.03 -5.77
C SER A 192 9.87 0.19 -4.29
N GLY A 193 8.91 0.72 -3.52
CA GLY A 193 9.02 0.76 -2.06
C GLY A 193 9.10 -0.63 -1.43
N THR A 194 8.52 -1.67 -2.06
CA THR A 194 8.64 -3.06 -1.59
C THR A 194 10.09 -3.56 -1.72
N TYR A 195 10.75 -3.24 -2.84
CA TYR A 195 12.17 -3.56 -3.02
C TYR A 195 13.03 -2.82 -1.98
N GLU A 196 12.81 -1.53 -1.78
CA GLU A 196 13.57 -0.75 -0.78
C GLU A 196 13.37 -1.30 0.63
N THR A 197 12.13 -1.61 1.04
CA THR A 197 11.86 -2.22 2.36
C THR A 197 12.60 -3.56 2.50
N PHE A 198 12.51 -4.45 1.50
CA PHE A 198 13.22 -5.73 1.53
C PHE A 198 14.74 -5.54 1.57
N LYS A 199 15.27 -4.60 0.78
CA LYS A 199 16.68 -4.25 0.78
C LYS A 199 17.15 -3.82 2.16
N ASP A 200 16.41 -2.92 2.83
CA ASP A 200 16.82 -2.39 4.13
C ASP A 200 16.72 -3.44 5.24
N LEU A 201 15.61 -4.18 5.31
CA LEU A 201 15.35 -5.16 6.36
C LEU A 201 16.13 -6.47 6.18
N VAL A 202 16.51 -6.83 4.96
CA VAL A 202 17.15 -8.12 4.65
C VAL A 202 18.57 -7.94 4.11
N LEU A 203 18.77 -7.25 3.00
CA LEU A 203 20.08 -7.20 2.34
C LEU A 203 21.06 -6.31 3.11
N THR A 204 20.69 -5.07 3.39
CA THR A 204 21.55 -4.09 4.06
C THR A 204 21.90 -4.53 5.48
N LYS A 205 20.96 -5.17 6.19
CA LYS A 205 21.19 -5.74 7.52
C LYS A 205 22.41 -6.67 7.60
N TYR A 206 22.68 -7.39 6.51
CA TYR A 206 23.80 -8.34 6.43
C TYR A 206 24.92 -7.87 5.49
N GLY A 207 24.95 -6.58 5.13
CA GLY A 207 25.98 -6.00 4.26
C GLY A 207 25.97 -6.57 2.85
N LYS A 208 24.81 -7.04 2.35
CA LYS A 208 24.68 -7.67 1.05
C LYS A 208 23.97 -6.76 0.04
N SER A 209 24.17 -7.07 -1.25
CA SER A 209 23.51 -6.41 -2.37
C SER A 209 22.77 -7.43 -3.22
N LEU A 210 21.69 -7.00 -3.86
CA LEU A 210 20.92 -7.85 -4.76
C LEU A 210 21.78 -8.33 -5.94
N LEU A 211 21.64 -9.60 -6.30
CA LEU A 211 22.23 -10.18 -7.51
C LEU A 211 21.72 -9.44 -8.76
N GLY A 212 22.65 -8.93 -9.58
CA GLY A 212 22.30 -8.10 -10.75
C GLY A 212 21.49 -8.81 -11.83
N SER A 213 21.52 -10.15 -11.88
CA SER A 213 20.75 -10.97 -12.85
C SER A 213 19.33 -11.31 -12.38
N ALA A 214 18.87 -10.81 -11.23
CA ALA A 214 17.50 -11.03 -10.77
C ALA A 214 16.48 -10.42 -11.76
N ALA A 215 15.43 -11.17 -12.09
CA ALA A 215 14.34 -10.69 -12.95
C ALA A 215 13.51 -9.63 -12.24
N ARG A 216 13.35 -8.44 -12.86
CA ARG A 216 12.68 -7.29 -12.25
C ARG A 216 11.29 -7.06 -12.83
N PHE A 217 10.35 -6.73 -11.95
CA PHE A 217 8.95 -6.49 -12.28
C PHE A 217 8.44 -5.20 -11.65
N GLU A 218 7.71 -4.42 -12.41
CA GLU A 218 7.00 -3.25 -11.90
C GLU A 218 5.70 -3.65 -11.18
N SER A 219 4.97 -4.65 -11.71
CA SER A 219 3.73 -5.15 -11.11
C SER A 219 4.00 -6.25 -10.08
N SER A 220 3.44 -6.10 -8.87
CA SER A 220 3.47 -7.14 -7.83
C SER A 220 2.70 -8.38 -8.24
N GLU A 221 1.57 -8.22 -8.93
CA GLU A 221 0.74 -9.32 -9.39
C GLU A 221 1.43 -10.16 -10.45
N GLN A 222 2.06 -9.51 -11.44
CA GLN A 222 2.83 -10.18 -12.47
C GLN A 222 3.99 -10.97 -11.85
N LEU A 223 4.72 -10.38 -10.89
CA LEU A 223 5.79 -11.09 -10.18
C LEU A 223 5.26 -12.34 -9.49
N SER A 224 4.14 -12.24 -8.77
CA SER A 224 3.52 -13.39 -8.11
C SER A 224 3.11 -14.47 -9.08
N ASP A 225 2.52 -14.10 -10.20
CA ASP A 225 2.12 -15.05 -11.25
C ASP A 225 3.31 -15.79 -11.85
N GLU A 226 4.44 -15.10 -12.09
CA GLU A 226 5.66 -15.75 -12.60
C GLU A 226 6.28 -16.70 -11.57
N VAL A 227 6.38 -16.31 -10.29
CA VAL A 227 6.84 -17.21 -9.22
C VAL A 227 5.92 -18.43 -9.09
N SER A 228 4.61 -18.27 -9.28
CA SER A 228 3.67 -19.39 -9.19
C SER A 228 3.77 -20.40 -10.33
N LYS A 229 4.49 -20.09 -11.40
CA LYS A 229 4.75 -20.97 -12.56
C LYS A 229 6.13 -21.63 -12.53
N ASP A 230 7.07 -21.10 -11.73
CA ASP A 230 8.43 -21.58 -11.65
C ASP A 230 8.70 -22.30 -10.32
N ILE A 231 8.86 -23.64 -10.38
CA ILE A 231 9.13 -24.51 -9.20
C ILE A 231 10.39 -24.07 -8.43
N ASN A 232 11.32 -23.40 -9.10
CA ASN A 232 12.57 -22.91 -8.56
C ASN A 232 12.55 -21.41 -8.21
N GLY A 233 11.41 -20.75 -8.44
CA GLY A 233 11.26 -19.32 -8.24
C GLY A 233 11.12 -18.92 -6.78
N ILE A 234 11.73 -17.78 -6.44
CA ILE A 234 11.51 -17.05 -5.18
C ILE A 234 11.33 -15.56 -5.49
N GLY A 235 10.41 -14.92 -4.76
CA GLY A 235 10.21 -13.49 -4.86
C GLY A 235 9.72 -12.89 -3.54
N PHE A 236 9.48 -11.57 -3.54
CA PHE A 236 8.89 -10.86 -2.40
C PHE A 236 7.94 -9.76 -2.88
N ILE A 237 6.80 -9.65 -2.23
CA ILE A 237 5.69 -8.72 -2.58
C ILE A 237 4.90 -8.32 -1.34
N GLY A 238 4.01 -7.33 -1.44
CA GLY A 238 3.01 -7.07 -0.40
C GLY A 238 2.02 -8.23 -0.27
N LEU A 239 1.59 -8.53 0.96
CA LEU A 239 0.74 -9.68 1.26
C LEU A 239 -0.51 -9.81 0.37
N PRO A 240 -1.28 -8.74 0.06
CA PRO A 240 -2.48 -8.88 -0.78
C PRO A 240 -2.20 -9.37 -2.20
N SER A 241 -0.95 -9.24 -2.68
CA SER A 241 -0.55 -9.65 -4.03
C SER A 241 -0.04 -11.10 -4.13
N VAL A 242 -0.11 -11.91 -3.08
CA VAL A 242 0.44 -13.29 -3.07
C VAL A 242 -0.26 -14.20 -4.08
N ARG A 243 -1.55 -14.04 -4.31
CA ARG A 243 -2.34 -14.75 -5.33
C ARG A 243 -2.18 -16.28 -5.29
N ARG A 244 -1.57 -16.87 -6.36
CA ARG A 244 -1.36 -18.33 -6.50
C ARG A 244 -0.03 -18.81 -5.95
N ALA A 245 0.91 -17.90 -5.65
CA ALA A 245 2.16 -18.26 -5.03
C ALA A 245 1.95 -18.65 -3.55
N LYS A 246 2.94 -19.28 -2.96
CA LYS A 246 2.92 -19.68 -1.55
C LYS A 246 3.80 -18.76 -0.72
N ALA A 247 3.24 -18.05 0.25
CA ALA A 247 4.03 -17.35 1.25
C ALA A 247 4.69 -18.35 2.23
N VAL A 248 5.91 -18.05 2.66
CA VAL A 248 6.66 -18.83 3.64
C VAL A 248 6.86 -18.07 4.93
N ALA A 249 7.03 -18.82 6.03
CA ALA A 249 7.33 -18.23 7.33
C ALA A 249 8.75 -17.66 7.36
N ILE A 250 8.93 -16.51 8.00
CA ILE A 250 10.23 -15.84 8.14
C ILE A 250 10.62 -15.78 9.62
N ALA A 251 11.84 -16.21 9.92
CA ALA A 251 12.51 -15.99 11.19
C ALA A 251 13.50 -14.82 11.09
N ASP A 252 13.66 -14.06 12.14
CA ASP A 252 14.69 -13.04 12.26
C ASP A 252 15.58 -13.32 13.47
N GLY A 253 16.88 -13.57 13.25
CA GLY A 253 17.78 -14.05 14.27
C GLY A 253 17.26 -15.33 14.94
N ASP A 254 17.19 -15.33 16.25
CA ASP A 254 16.73 -16.48 17.07
C ASP A 254 15.20 -16.53 17.23
N SER A 255 14.44 -15.69 16.52
CA SER A 255 12.98 -15.70 16.58
C SER A 255 12.40 -16.97 15.96
N ARG A 256 11.20 -17.38 16.42
CA ARG A 256 10.46 -18.43 15.73
C ARG A 256 10.01 -17.96 14.34
N PRO A 257 9.96 -18.86 13.34
CA PRO A 257 9.44 -18.53 12.02
C PRO A 257 7.96 -18.10 12.08
N MET A 258 7.63 -16.97 11.47
CA MET A 258 6.28 -16.38 11.45
C MET A 258 5.77 -16.23 10.01
N LEU A 259 4.56 -16.72 9.74
CA LEU A 259 3.86 -16.45 8.49
C LEU A 259 3.36 -15.00 8.49
N PRO A 260 3.27 -14.34 7.31
CA PRO A 260 2.68 -13.02 7.16
C PRO A 260 1.16 -13.07 7.37
N THR A 261 0.71 -13.26 8.61
CA THR A 261 -0.73 -13.25 8.95
C THR A 261 -1.17 -11.84 9.36
N ILE A 262 -2.45 -11.53 9.15
CA ILE A 262 -3.02 -10.24 9.52
C ILE A 262 -2.74 -9.90 10.99
N SER A 263 -2.85 -10.86 11.92
CA SER A 263 -2.60 -10.60 13.34
C SER A 263 -1.14 -10.26 13.65
N LEU A 264 -0.17 -10.98 13.06
CA LEU A 264 1.26 -10.73 13.29
C LEU A 264 1.75 -9.45 12.59
N ILE A 265 1.11 -9.07 11.49
CA ILE A 265 1.38 -7.80 10.81
C ILE A 265 0.76 -6.64 11.60
N ALA A 266 -0.44 -6.80 12.16
CA ALA A 266 -1.10 -5.78 12.97
C ALA A 266 -0.30 -5.40 14.22
N THR A 267 0.35 -6.37 14.85
CA THR A 267 1.25 -6.15 16.01
C THR A 267 2.68 -5.78 15.61
N GLU A 268 2.97 -5.76 14.30
CA GLU A 268 4.31 -5.58 13.74
C GLU A 268 5.34 -6.64 14.24
N ASP A 269 4.87 -7.78 14.74
CA ASP A 269 5.72 -8.90 15.15
C ASP A 269 6.30 -9.67 13.95
N TYR A 270 5.60 -9.65 12.81
CA TYR A 270 6.14 -10.23 11.57
C TYR A 270 7.37 -9.45 11.11
N PRO A 271 8.55 -10.09 10.90
CA PRO A 271 9.82 -9.38 10.70
C PRO A 271 9.87 -8.43 9.51
N LEU A 272 9.01 -8.64 8.51
CA LEU A 272 8.96 -7.82 7.30
C LEU A 272 7.65 -7.00 7.23
N SER A 273 7.12 -6.60 8.39
CA SER A 273 6.00 -5.66 8.49
C SER A 273 6.43 -4.25 8.09
N ARG A 274 5.50 -3.49 7.53
CA ARG A 274 5.72 -2.10 7.11
C ARG A 274 4.44 -1.30 7.14
N ARG A 275 4.57 0.02 7.28
CA ARG A 275 3.45 0.95 7.13
C ARG A 275 3.33 1.46 5.69
N LEU A 276 2.11 1.76 5.28
CA LEU A 276 1.78 2.34 3.99
C LEU A 276 1.34 3.78 4.18
N TYR A 277 1.80 4.68 3.31
CA TYR A 277 1.69 6.10 3.51
C TYR A 277 1.07 6.82 2.31
N PHE A 278 0.29 7.87 2.60
CA PHE A 278 0.08 8.99 1.72
C PHE A 278 0.90 10.17 2.20
N TYR A 279 1.72 10.74 1.32
CA TYR A 279 2.46 11.98 1.56
C TYR A 279 1.75 13.13 0.85
N VAL A 280 1.33 14.12 1.62
CA VAL A 280 0.57 15.28 1.12
C VAL A 280 1.37 16.56 1.39
N PRO A 281 1.66 17.39 0.37
CA PRO A 281 2.26 18.70 0.57
C PRO A 281 1.45 19.59 1.51
N THR A 282 2.13 20.29 2.41
CA THR A 282 1.49 21.20 3.36
C THR A 282 1.58 22.66 2.94
N SER A 283 2.54 23.02 2.05
CA SER A 283 2.69 24.39 1.52
C SER A 283 1.55 24.79 0.56
N THR A 284 0.96 23.82 -0.14
CA THR A 284 -0.14 24.06 -1.08
C THR A 284 -1.27 23.06 -0.80
N PRO A 285 -2.12 23.34 0.21
CA PRO A 285 -3.16 22.40 0.61
C PRO A 285 -4.16 22.12 -0.52
N GLN A 286 -4.26 20.86 -0.92
CA GLN A 286 -5.20 20.39 -1.93
C GLN A 286 -6.37 19.69 -1.23
N ARG A 287 -7.61 20.21 -1.40
CA ARG A 287 -8.78 19.78 -0.61
C ARG A 287 -9.17 18.33 -0.86
N TRP A 288 -9.06 17.83 -2.11
CA TRP A 288 -9.32 16.43 -2.41
C TRP A 288 -8.28 15.48 -1.77
N ALA A 289 -7.00 15.89 -1.75
CA ALA A 289 -5.95 15.12 -1.09
C ALA A 289 -6.20 15.00 0.41
N GLN A 290 -6.51 16.11 1.07
CA GLN A 290 -6.85 16.13 2.50
C GLN A 290 -8.11 15.31 2.81
N ALA A 291 -9.12 15.38 1.94
CA ALA A 291 -10.35 14.61 2.10
C ALA A 291 -10.08 13.11 1.95
N LEU A 292 -9.25 12.70 0.97
CA LEU A 292 -8.89 11.30 0.78
C LEU A 292 -8.11 10.74 1.97
N VAL A 293 -7.18 11.51 2.55
CA VAL A 293 -6.47 11.10 3.78
C VAL A 293 -7.45 10.89 4.92
N ARG A 294 -8.32 11.87 5.21
CA ARG A 294 -9.33 11.73 6.28
C ARG A 294 -10.26 10.56 6.02
N PHE A 295 -10.68 10.36 4.76
CA PHE A 295 -11.52 9.21 4.39
C PHE A 295 -10.76 7.89 4.62
N ALA A 296 -9.53 7.77 4.15
CA ALA A 296 -8.71 6.56 4.33
C ALA A 296 -8.55 6.20 5.82
N GLN A 297 -8.46 7.19 6.70
CA GLN A 297 -8.32 7.01 8.15
C GLN A 297 -9.68 6.88 8.89
N SER A 298 -10.81 7.05 8.21
CA SER A 298 -12.14 6.87 8.79
C SER A 298 -12.48 5.37 8.92
N ALA A 299 -13.51 5.06 9.74
CA ALA A 299 -14.01 3.69 9.88
C ALA A 299 -14.41 3.06 8.52
N GLU A 300 -15.01 3.84 7.62
CA GLU A 300 -15.40 3.40 6.28
C GLU A 300 -14.16 3.12 5.42
N GLY A 301 -13.18 4.04 5.41
CA GLY A 301 -11.92 3.85 4.70
C GLY A 301 -11.11 2.67 5.24
N GLN A 302 -11.07 2.48 6.55
CA GLN A 302 -10.38 1.34 7.17
C GLN A 302 -11.08 0.00 6.90
N ALA A 303 -12.40 -0.01 6.71
CA ALA A 303 -13.10 -1.19 6.22
C ALA A 303 -12.68 -1.54 4.78
N ILE A 304 -12.47 -0.55 3.91
CA ILE A 304 -11.92 -0.76 2.55
C ILE A 304 -10.48 -1.28 2.62
N VAL A 305 -9.66 -0.75 3.52
CA VAL A 305 -8.28 -1.25 3.76
C VAL A 305 -8.30 -2.74 4.08
N ALA A 306 -9.14 -3.16 5.04
CA ALA A 306 -9.28 -4.57 5.43
C ALA A 306 -9.81 -5.44 4.28
N GLN A 307 -10.82 -4.99 3.52
CA GLN A 307 -11.35 -5.68 2.35
C GLN A 307 -10.32 -5.84 1.23
N SER A 308 -9.37 -4.90 1.12
CA SER A 308 -8.26 -4.96 0.18
C SER A 308 -7.12 -5.89 0.64
N GLY A 309 -7.26 -6.57 1.78
CA GLY A 309 -6.29 -7.54 2.31
C GLY A 309 -5.13 -6.93 3.10
N PHE A 310 -5.19 -5.64 3.40
CA PHE A 310 -4.24 -4.95 4.28
C PHE A 310 -4.74 -4.94 5.73
N VAL A 311 -3.84 -4.57 6.64
CA VAL A 311 -4.20 -4.40 8.05
C VAL A 311 -4.69 -2.97 8.28
N ALA A 312 -5.90 -2.84 8.81
CA ALA A 312 -6.46 -1.57 9.27
C ALA A 312 -5.71 -1.08 10.53
N GLN A 313 -5.73 0.26 10.75
CA GLN A 313 -5.11 0.92 11.90
C GLN A 313 -6.10 1.03 13.08
#